data_f258f623ff4b499983fc646ab20b5931
#
_entry.id   f258f623ff4b499983fc646ab20b5931
#
_cell.length_a   1.000
_cell.length_b   1.000
_cell.length_c   1.000
_cell.angle_alpha   90.00
_cell.angle_beta   90.00
_cell.angle_gamma   90.00
#
_symmetry.space_group_name_H-M   'P 1'
#
loop_
_entity.id
_entity.type
_entity.pdbx_description
1 polymer ?
#
loop_
_entity_poly.entity_id
_entity_poly.type
_entity_poly.pdbx_seq_one_letter_code
_entity_poly.pdbx_strand_id
1 'polypeptide(L)'
;MTALQRGLDITKDVDLLLKLQDGVLSSLVDQKVILEMAKLDSIVIDDKDVESALDQQVDGFIMRAGSEEVAETMLGQSLSEFRREFWFDMRDRLITEQYQQQLIMSVNINRSGVVSFYEEYKDSLPDFPIKMKVRHLLVRIKAGQESKNEALSEINILRNKILNGESFSSVAKDFSDDPGSRAAGGSLGYIKRNQMVKEFETKAYTQKLNVLSEPIETTFGYHILETTDKSGEKIKVRHILISPEITEKDESIAYKKAMSLRDSSLSLDLFKALVFDRSEDEQTKKIGGDLGWITPDNSPIPEISEVLSLLEVGECSRPVKSSFGYHLLWLEDVRPGGKPSLDLHWTEIEEIALNHKRMMFFKDWVAEARTNFYININ
;
A
#
# COMPACT_ATOMS: atom_id res chain seq x y z
N MET A 1 19.34 -5.35 7.60
CA MET A 1 19.51 -6.71 7.00
C MET A 1 20.19 -7.61 8.00
N THR A 2 19.52 -8.66 8.44
CA THR A 2 20.09 -9.61 9.39
C THR A 2 21.16 -10.50 8.71
N ALA A 3 22.17 -10.93 9.46
CA ALA A 3 23.26 -11.79 8.97
C ALA A 3 22.74 -13.11 8.33
N LEU A 4 21.58 -13.60 8.79
CA LEU A 4 20.85 -14.74 8.20
C LEU A 4 20.45 -14.52 6.73
N GLN A 5 20.11 -13.30 6.32
CA GLN A 5 19.74 -12.99 4.94
C GLN A 5 20.95 -12.97 3.98
N ARG A 6 22.18 -12.91 4.52
CA ARG A 6 23.43 -12.96 3.74
C ARG A 6 24.07 -14.34 3.70
N GLY A 7 23.43 -15.36 4.29
CA GLY A 7 23.97 -16.73 4.34
C GLY A 7 25.26 -16.87 5.18
N LEU A 8 25.52 -15.92 6.09
CA LEU A 8 26.68 -15.89 6.95
C LEU A 8 26.42 -16.71 8.22
N ASP A 9 27.24 -17.71 8.47
CA ASP A 9 27.18 -18.52 9.69
C ASP A 9 27.90 -17.78 10.83
N ILE A 10 27.13 -16.95 11.55
CA ILE A 10 27.61 -16.09 12.64
C ILE A 10 28.26 -16.90 13.78
N THR A 11 27.96 -18.19 13.88
CA THR A 11 28.47 -19.05 14.96
C THR A 11 29.93 -19.47 14.76
N LYS A 12 30.48 -19.29 13.56
CA LYS A 12 31.81 -19.71 13.18
C LYS A 12 32.83 -18.60 12.98
N ASP A 13 32.38 -17.34 12.89
CA ASP A 13 33.24 -16.18 12.65
C ASP A 13 33.15 -15.17 13.82
N VAL A 14 34.04 -15.33 14.78
CA VAL A 14 34.15 -14.48 15.98
C VAL A 14 34.45 -13.03 15.62
N ASP A 15 35.27 -12.78 14.61
CA ASP A 15 35.65 -11.42 14.19
C ASP A 15 34.44 -10.70 13.54
N LEU A 16 33.61 -11.43 12.79
CA LEU A 16 32.38 -10.90 12.24
C LEU A 16 31.37 -10.60 13.36
N LEU A 17 31.25 -11.47 14.36
CA LEU A 17 30.39 -11.26 15.52
C LEU A 17 30.78 -9.99 16.30
N LEU A 18 32.07 -9.81 16.59
CA LEU A 18 32.60 -8.63 17.27
C LEU A 18 32.32 -7.34 16.47
N LYS A 19 32.57 -7.35 15.16
CA LYS A 19 32.26 -6.20 14.29
C LYS A 19 30.76 -5.87 14.27
N LEU A 20 29.90 -6.88 14.31
CA LEU A 20 28.46 -6.67 14.39
C LEU A 20 28.05 -6.10 15.76
N GLN A 21 28.64 -6.58 16.85
CA GLN A 21 28.40 -6.04 18.20
C GLN A 21 28.84 -4.58 18.28
N ASP A 22 30.05 -4.25 17.83
CA ASP A 22 30.55 -2.88 17.79
C ASP A 22 29.66 -1.97 16.93
N GLY A 23 29.19 -2.46 15.78
CA GLY A 23 28.27 -1.74 14.92
C GLY A 23 26.91 -1.46 15.58
N VAL A 24 26.34 -2.45 16.27
CA VAL A 24 25.10 -2.29 17.03
C VAL A 24 25.28 -1.32 18.18
N LEU A 25 26.34 -1.49 18.95
CA LEU A 25 26.66 -0.61 20.08
C LEU A 25 26.86 0.85 19.62
N SER A 26 27.62 1.06 18.54
CA SER A 26 27.79 2.38 17.94
C SER A 26 26.46 2.99 17.51
N SER A 27 25.57 2.19 16.88
CA SER A 27 24.24 2.65 16.49
C SER A 27 23.35 3.04 17.68
N LEU A 28 23.42 2.29 18.78
CA LEU A 28 22.67 2.62 20.01
C LEU A 28 23.21 3.91 20.65
N VAL A 29 24.54 4.11 20.65
CA VAL A 29 25.14 5.36 21.10
C VAL A 29 24.67 6.53 20.22
N ASP A 30 24.68 6.38 18.90
CA ASP A 30 24.19 7.42 17.99
C ASP A 30 22.74 7.79 18.25
N GLN A 31 21.86 6.81 18.40
CA GLN A 31 20.45 7.05 18.72
C GLN A 31 20.31 7.84 20.03
N LYS A 32 21.10 7.49 21.04
CA LYS A 32 21.08 8.20 22.33
C LYS A 32 21.59 9.64 22.22
N VAL A 33 22.67 9.85 21.46
CA VAL A 33 23.22 11.19 21.18
C VAL A 33 22.20 12.05 20.43
N ILE A 34 21.56 11.50 19.39
CA ILE A 34 20.54 12.21 18.62
C ILE A 34 19.35 12.59 19.53
N LEU A 35 18.90 11.68 20.40
CA LEU A 35 17.83 11.94 21.34
C LEU A 35 18.17 13.07 22.33
N GLU A 36 19.37 13.06 22.89
CA GLU A 36 19.80 14.12 23.82
C GLU A 36 19.94 15.47 23.10
N MET A 37 20.46 15.49 21.88
CA MET A 37 20.48 16.69 21.05
C MET A 37 19.07 17.20 20.74
N ALA A 38 18.14 16.32 20.39
CA ALA A 38 16.74 16.66 20.16
C ALA A 38 16.09 17.29 21.38
N LYS A 39 16.39 16.80 22.60
CA LYS A 39 15.92 17.39 23.85
C LYS A 39 16.51 18.78 24.10
N LEU A 40 17.81 18.97 23.83
CA LEU A 40 18.46 20.29 23.91
C LEU A 40 17.82 21.30 22.96
N ASP A 41 17.43 20.87 21.76
CA ASP A 41 16.75 21.68 20.75
C ASP A 41 15.22 21.76 20.97
N SER A 42 14.73 21.25 22.13
CA SER A 42 13.33 21.31 22.54
C SER A 42 12.35 20.67 21.54
N ILE A 43 12.75 19.58 20.91
CA ILE A 43 11.85 18.79 20.03
C ILE A 43 10.84 18.04 20.90
N VAL A 44 9.57 18.21 20.59
CA VAL A 44 8.45 17.62 21.33
C VAL A 44 7.54 16.88 20.33
N ILE A 45 7.05 15.72 20.76
CA ILE A 45 6.04 14.93 20.05
C ILE A 45 4.73 14.99 20.84
N ASP A 46 3.60 15.11 20.16
CA ASP A 46 2.28 15.04 20.80
C ASP A 46 2.02 13.61 21.30
N ASP A 47 1.46 13.48 22.50
CA ASP A 47 1.11 12.18 23.08
C ASP A 47 0.19 11.35 22.17
N LYS A 48 -0.69 12.02 21.39
CA LYS A 48 -1.56 11.37 20.41
C LYS A 48 -0.78 10.68 19.29
N ASP A 49 0.33 11.25 18.87
CA ASP A 49 1.18 10.66 17.83
C ASP A 49 1.86 9.40 18.36
N VAL A 50 2.27 9.44 19.64
CA VAL A 50 2.83 8.26 20.33
C VAL A 50 1.78 7.14 20.44
N GLU A 51 0.56 7.47 20.88
CA GLU A 51 -0.55 6.52 20.97
C GLU A 51 -0.88 5.92 19.60
N SER A 52 -0.96 6.76 18.56
CA SER A 52 -1.22 6.31 17.20
C SER A 52 -0.14 5.36 16.65
N ALA A 53 1.14 5.66 16.92
CA ALA A 53 2.25 4.80 16.51
C ALA A 53 2.24 3.45 17.25
N LEU A 54 1.93 3.46 18.56
CA LEU A 54 1.76 2.23 19.33
C LEU A 54 0.57 1.40 18.86
N ASP A 55 -0.56 2.04 18.54
CA ASP A 55 -1.72 1.35 17.98
C ASP A 55 -1.41 0.67 16.66
N GLN A 56 -0.70 1.36 15.75
CA GLN A 56 -0.24 0.76 14.49
C GLN A 56 0.69 -0.44 14.71
N GLN A 57 1.60 -0.35 15.69
CA GLN A 57 2.49 -1.45 16.02
C GLN A 57 1.73 -2.65 16.58
N VAL A 58 0.77 -2.42 17.48
CA VAL A 58 -0.10 -3.44 18.07
C VAL A 58 -0.99 -4.08 16.99
N ASP A 59 -1.63 -3.27 16.14
CA ASP A 59 -2.43 -3.78 15.02
C ASP A 59 -1.58 -4.66 14.07
N GLY A 60 -0.32 -4.28 13.84
CA GLY A 60 0.65 -5.10 13.09
C GLY A 60 1.01 -6.42 13.78
N PHE A 61 1.05 -6.49 15.11
CA PHE A 61 1.23 -7.73 15.85
C PHE A 61 -0.01 -8.62 15.76
N ILE A 62 -1.20 -8.05 15.95
CA ILE A 62 -2.48 -8.78 15.84
C ILE A 62 -2.64 -9.38 14.45
N MET A 63 -2.35 -8.61 13.40
CA MET A 63 -2.43 -9.09 12.01
C MET A 63 -1.52 -10.29 11.75
N ARG A 64 -0.30 -10.27 12.27
CA ARG A 64 0.66 -11.38 12.11
C ARG A 64 0.31 -12.59 12.95
N ALA A 65 -0.25 -12.38 14.13
CA ALA A 65 -0.67 -13.44 15.04
C ALA A 65 -2.03 -14.08 14.65
N GLY A 66 -2.84 -13.36 13.86
CA GLY A 66 -4.18 -13.76 13.43
C GLY A 66 -5.30 -13.43 14.43
N SER A 67 -4.97 -13.17 15.70
CA SER A 67 -5.92 -12.68 16.71
C SER A 67 -5.22 -11.96 17.86
N GLU A 68 -5.98 -11.18 18.62
CA GLU A 68 -5.53 -10.46 19.82
C GLU A 68 -4.99 -11.42 20.90
N GLU A 69 -5.72 -12.52 21.15
CA GLU A 69 -5.36 -13.53 22.15
C GLU A 69 -4.03 -14.24 21.82
N VAL A 70 -3.83 -14.58 20.53
CA VAL A 70 -2.56 -15.17 20.09
C VAL A 70 -1.43 -14.16 20.15
N ALA A 71 -1.68 -12.88 19.83
CA ALA A 71 -0.70 -11.81 19.93
C ALA A 71 -0.23 -11.61 21.38
N GLU A 72 -1.14 -11.56 22.35
CA GLU A 72 -0.81 -11.47 23.79
C GLU A 72 -0.04 -12.69 24.29
N THR A 73 -0.40 -13.90 23.81
CA THR A 73 0.35 -15.12 24.14
C THR A 73 1.78 -15.07 23.60
N MET A 74 1.98 -14.57 22.38
CA MET A 74 3.31 -14.43 21.77
C MET A 74 4.15 -13.35 22.44
N LEU A 75 3.54 -12.27 22.94
CA LEU A 75 4.20 -11.19 23.66
C LEU A 75 4.48 -11.56 25.14
N GLY A 76 3.79 -12.54 25.69
CA GLY A 76 3.88 -12.92 27.09
C GLY A 76 3.24 -11.91 28.05
N GLN A 77 2.48 -10.95 27.55
CA GLN A 77 1.80 -9.89 28.30
C GLN A 77 0.57 -9.35 27.56
N SER A 78 -0.30 -8.63 28.24
CA SER A 78 -1.45 -7.99 27.62
C SER A 78 -1.02 -6.84 26.69
N LEU A 79 -1.81 -6.58 25.64
CA LEU A 79 -1.56 -5.46 24.71
C LEU A 79 -1.59 -4.10 25.43
N SER A 80 -2.38 -3.99 26.50
CA SER A 80 -2.43 -2.77 27.32
C SER A 80 -1.17 -2.58 28.19
N GLU A 81 -0.57 -3.66 28.68
CA GLU A 81 0.72 -3.64 29.38
C GLU A 81 1.85 -3.31 28.40
N PHE A 82 1.86 -3.93 27.24
CA PHE A 82 2.80 -3.62 26.17
C PHE A 82 2.78 -2.12 25.83
N ARG A 83 1.59 -1.51 25.61
CA ARG A 83 1.49 -0.07 25.32
C ARG A 83 2.09 0.80 26.43
N ARG A 84 1.84 0.48 27.69
CA ARG A 84 2.37 1.25 28.82
C ARG A 84 3.88 1.11 28.96
N GLU A 85 4.39 -0.09 28.77
CA GLU A 85 5.83 -0.38 28.87
C GLU A 85 6.61 0.34 27.77
N PHE A 86 6.13 0.26 26.53
CA PHE A 86 6.83 0.80 25.36
C PHE A 86 6.47 2.25 25.03
N TRP A 87 5.63 2.92 25.81
CA TRP A 87 5.21 4.29 25.51
C TRP A 87 6.38 5.28 25.49
N PHE A 88 7.27 5.22 26.46
CA PHE A 88 8.43 6.10 26.53
C PHE A 88 9.45 5.80 25.43
N ASP A 89 9.67 4.53 25.13
CA ASP A 89 10.58 4.12 24.05
C ASP A 89 10.06 4.56 22.69
N MET A 90 8.75 4.45 22.48
CA MET A 90 8.11 4.93 21.25
C MET A 90 8.21 6.46 21.12
N ARG A 91 7.97 7.18 22.20
CA ARG A 91 8.13 8.64 22.21
C ARG A 91 9.56 9.04 21.89
N ASP A 92 10.54 8.46 22.55
CA ASP A 92 11.95 8.75 22.35
C ASP A 92 12.40 8.42 20.91
N ARG A 93 11.86 7.35 20.36
CA ARG A 93 12.05 6.98 18.94
C ARG A 93 11.46 8.03 18.01
N LEU A 94 10.22 8.45 18.20
CA LEU A 94 9.56 9.47 17.37
C LEU A 94 10.28 10.82 17.43
N ILE A 95 10.75 11.24 18.63
CA ILE A 95 11.57 12.44 18.80
C ILE A 95 12.84 12.34 17.98
N THR A 96 13.54 11.20 18.04
CA THR A 96 14.78 10.95 17.30
C THR A 96 14.55 10.99 15.79
N GLU A 97 13.50 10.31 15.30
CA GLU A 97 13.11 10.27 13.89
C GLU A 97 12.72 11.66 13.36
N GLN A 98 11.94 12.43 14.12
CA GLN A 98 11.54 13.80 13.75
C GLN A 98 12.76 14.73 13.68
N TYR A 99 13.62 14.68 14.67
CA TYR A 99 14.83 15.51 14.69
C TYR A 99 15.78 15.19 13.54
N GLN A 100 16.02 13.90 13.31
CA GLN A 100 16.79 13.45 12.15
C GLN A 100 16.20 13.97 10.84
N GLN A 101 14.89 13.88 10.70
CA GLN A 101 14.21 14.37 9.50
C GLN A 101 14.37 15.88 9.31
N GLN A 102 14.23 16.68 10.39
CA GLN A 102 14.44 18.13 10.34
C GLN A 102 15.87 18.48 9.90
N LEU A 103 16.87 17.80 10.47
CA LEU A 103 18.28 17.99 10.09
C LEU A 103 18.52 17.71 8.61
N ILE A 104 18.02 16.57 8.12
CA ILE A 104 18.19 16.13 6.74
C ILE A 104 17.45 17.04 5.77
N MET A 105 16.24 17.51 6.12
CA MET A 105 15.45 18.39 5.27
C MET A 105 16.09 19.80 5.08
N SER A 106 16.94 20.23 5.98
CA SER A 106 17.69 21.49 5.84
C SER A 106 18.77 21.41 4.75
N VAL A 107 19.19 20.21 4.36
CA VAL A 107 20.25 19.98 3.38
C VAL A 107 19.70 20.08 1.96
N ASN A 108 20.24 21.03 1.21
CA ASN A 108 19.94 21.25 -0.19
C ASN A 108 21.18 21.06 -1.05
N ILE A 109 20.98 20.76 -2.33
CA ILE A 109 22.05 20.67 -3.32
C ILE A 109 21.80 21.71 -4.42
N ASN A 110 22.84 22.34 -4.90
CA ASN A 110 22.78 23.24 -6.04
C ASN A 110 23.31 22.55 -7.30
N ARG A 111 23.15 23.18 -8.46
CA ARG A 111 23.56 22.64 -9.74
C ARG A 111 25.04 22.20 -9.78
N SER A 112 25.94 23.02 -9.21
CA SER A 112 27.38 22.67 -9.18
C SER A 112 27.65 21.45 -8.31
N GLY A 113 26.92 21.29 -7.19
CA GLY A 113 27.04 20.11 -6.34
C GLY A 113 26.59 18.82 -7.06
N VAL A 114 25.51 18.90 -7.85
CA VAL A 114 25.06 17.74 -8.68
C VAL A 114 26.12 17.38 -9.72
N VAL A 115 26.67 18.38 -10.41
CA VAL A 115 27.75 18.15 -11.41
C VAL A 115 28.99 17.55 -10.76
N SER A 116 29.44 18.08 -9.62
CA SER A 116 30.59 17.56 -8.90
C SER A 116 30.38 16.10 -8.45
N PHE A 117 29.21 15.81 -7.91
CA PHE A 117 28.82 14.44 -7.55
C PHE A 117 28.85 13.50 -8.77
N TYR A 118 28.27 13.94 -9.89
CA TYR A 118 28.27 13.13 -11.11
C TYR A 118 29.68 12.84 -11.60
N GLU A 119 30.55 13.84 -11.69
CA GLU A 119 31.94 13.65 -12.15
C GLU A 119 32.74 12.70 -11.25
N GLU A 120 32.46 12.69 -9.94
CA GLU A 120 33.10 11.81 -8.98
C GLU A 120 32.57 10.35 -9.05
N TYR A 121 31.27 10.18 -9.27
CA TYR A 121 30.60 8.88 -9.11
C TYR A 121 30.07 8.27 -10.42
N LYS A 122 30.17 8.92 -11.58
CA LYS A 122 29.56 8.50 -12.86
C LYS A 122 29.87 7.05 -13.27
N ASP A 123 31.05 6.57 -12.95
CA ASP A 123 31.49 5.21 -13.31
C ASP A 123 30.97 4.15 -12.33
N SER A 124 30.47 4.56 -11.17
CA SER A 124 29.92 3.70 -10.12
C SER A 124 28.40 3.76 -10.01
N LEU A 125 27.77 4.72 -10.69
CA LEU A 125 26.31 4.79 -10.76
C LEU A 125 25.76 3.62 -11.60
N PRO A 126 24.66 3.00 -11.17
CA PRO A 126 24.00 1.96 -11.96
C PRO A 126 23.37 2.56 -13.23
N ASP A 127 23.16 1.72 -14.23
CA ASP A 127 22.34 2.12 -15.38
C ASP A 127 20.92 2.45 -14.91
N PHE A 128 20.37 3.52 -15.45
CA PHE A 128 19.00 3.92 -15.14
C PHE A 128 18.00 3.14 -15.99
N PRO A 129 16.88 2.69 -15.42
CA PRO A 129 15.82 2.08 -16.21
C PRO A 129 15.11 3.13 -17.07
N ILE A 130 14.57 2.68 -18.21
CA ILE A 130 13.63 3.48 -18.97
C ILE A 130 12.42 3.81 -18.10
N LYS A 131 11.99 5.09 -18.13
CA LYS A 131 10.76 5.53 -17.43
C LYS A 131 9.78 6.06 -18.46
N MET A 132 8.52 5.69 -18.30
CA MET A 132 7.42 6.07 -19.14
C MET A 132 6.37 6.81 -18.35
N LYS A 133 5.95 7.98 -18.83
CA LYS A 133 4.85 8.72 -18.24
C LYS A 133 3.56 8.27 -18.88
N VAL A 134 2.72 7.62 -18.10
CA VAL A 134 1.56 6.88 -18.59
C VAL A 134 0.28 7.40 -17.94
N ARG A 135 -0.77 7.47 -18.74
CA ARG A 135 -2.14 7.63 -18.27
C ARG A 135 -2.96 6.41 -18.64
N HIS A 136 -3.99 6.13 -17.85
CA HIS A 136 -4.90 5.06 -18.17
C HIS A 136 -6.38 5.45 -18.07
N LEU A 137 -7.21 4.71 -18.80
CA LEU A 137 -8.67 4.74 -18.70
C LEU A 137 -9.14 3.31 -18.47
N LEU A 138 -9.92 3.08 -17.42
CA LEU A 138 -10.46 1.78 -17.09
C LEU A 138 -11.92 1.66 -17.55
N VAL A 139 -12.22 0.58 -18.26
CA VAL A 139 -13.58 0.11 -18.59
C VAL A 139 -13.78 -1.24 -17.89
N ARG A 140 -14.56 -1.28 -16.82
CA ARG A 140 -14.85 -2.53 -16.10
C ARG A 140 -15.73 -3.45 -16.94
N ILE A 141 -15.46 -4.74 -16.84
CA ILE A 141 -16.36 -5.77 -17.37
C ILE A 141 -17.47 -5.92 -16.34
N LYS A 142 -18.73 -5.69 -16.74
CA LYS A 142 -19.90 -5.80 -15.87
C LYS A 142 -20.76 -6.95 -16.35
N ALA A 143 -21.17 -7.78 -15.41
CA ALA A 143 -22.10 -8.86 -15.69
C ALA A 143 -23.43 -8.32 -16.26
N GLY A 144 -23.97 -9.03 -17.22
CA GLY A 144 -25.27 -8.73 -17.84
C GLY A 144 -26.44 -8.94 -16.86
N GLN A 145 -27.60 -8.46 -17.27
CA GLN A 145 -28.81 -8.52 -16.42
C GLN A 145 -29.24 -9.97 -16.11
N GLU A 146 -28.99 -10.90 -17.03
CA GLU A 146 -29.31 -12.32 -16.85
C GLU A 146 -28.51 -12.92 -15.71
N SER A 147 -27.15 -12.82 -15.76
CA SER A 147 -26.26 -13.27 -14.68
C SER A 147 -26.55 -12.58 -13.33
N LYS A 148 -26.93 -11.30 -13.36
CA LYS A 148 -27.37 -10.60 -12.15
C LYS A 148 -28.64 -11.19 -11.57
N ASN A 149 -29.62 -11.54 -12.41
CA ASN A 149 -30.87 -12.16 -11.96
C ASN A 149 -30.62 -13.57 -11.39
N GLU A 150 -29.70 -14.33 -12.01
CA GLU A 150 -29.31 -15.65 -11.53
C GLU A 150 -28.64 -15.55 -10.15
N ALA A 151 -27.65 -14.67 -9.98
CA ALA A 151 -26.98 -14.43 -8.70
C ALA A 151 -27.95 -13.95 -7.62
N LEU A 152 -28.91 -13.07 -7.97
CA LEU A 152 -29.97 -12.63 -7.06
C LEU A 152 -30.89 -13.78 -6.65
N SER A 153 -31.23 -14.66 -7.58
CA SER A 153 -32.03 -15.86 -7.29
C SER A 153 -31.27 -16.80 -6.36
N GLU A 154 -30.00 -17.05 -6.62
CA GLU A 154 -29.15 -17.93 -5.83
C GLU A 154 -29.00 -17.41 -4.40
N ILE A 155 -28.65 -16.13 -4.20
CA ILE A 155 -28.50 -15.56 -2.85
C ILE A 155 -29.81 -15.61 -2.06
N ASN A 156 -30.98 -15.50 -2.72
CA ASN A 156 -32.28 -15.67 -2.07
C ASN A 156 -32.53 -17.11 -1.66
N ILE A 157 -32.12 -18.10 -2.46
CA ILE A 157 -32.18 -19.52 -2.09
C ILE A 157 -31.33 -19.77 -0.84
N LEU A 158 -30.09 -19.27 -0.80
CA LEU A 158 -29.20 -19.41 0.34
C LEU A 158 -29.77 -18.72 1.59
N ARG A 159 -30.32 -17.53 1.43
CA ARG A 159 -31.02 -16.85 2.52
C ARG A 159 -32.15 -17.70 3.11
N ASN A 160 -32.99 -18.30 2.26
CA ASN A 160 -34.07 -19.14 2.70
C ASN A 160 -33.59 -20.41 3.42
N LYS A 161 -32.50 -21.02 2.99
CA LYS A 161 -31.84 -22.14 3.70
C LYS A 161 -31.49 -21.76 5.13
N ILE A 162 -30.88 -20.59 5.32
CA ILE A 162 -30.49 -20.08 6.65
C ILE A 162 -31.74 -19.78 7.50
N LEU A 163 -32.77 -19.15 6.92
CA LEU A 163 -34.04 -18.88 7.62
C LEU A 163 -34.76 -20.17 8.05
N ASN A 164 -34.56 -21.25 7.29
CA ASN A 164 -35.13 -22.58 7.60
C ASN A 164 -34.24 -23.40 8.57
N GLY A 165 -33.17 -22.81 9.12
CA GLY A 165 -32.36 -23.39 10.20
C GLY A 165 -31.00 -23.95 9.78
N GLU A 166 -30.59 -23.85 8.51
CA GLU A 166 -29.22 -24.19 8.12
C GLU A 166 -28.22 -23.20 8.76
N SER A 167 -27.05 -23.73 9.16
CA SER A 167 -26.01 -22.91 9.77
C SER A 167 -25.48 -21.86 8.77
N PHE A 168 -25.51 -20.58 9.13
CA PHE A 168 -24.93 -19.51 8.33
C PHE A 168 -23.48 -19.81 7.92
N SER A 169 -22.67 -20.30 8.89
CA SER A 169 -21.26 -20.62 8.66
C SER A 169 -21.07 -21.78 7.67
N SER A 170 -21.96 -22.78 7.69
CA SER A 170 -21.90 -23.88 6.72
C SER A 170 -22.24 -23.38 5.32
N VAL A 171 -23.35 -22.65 5.18
CA VAL A 171 -23.77 -22.07 3.89
C VAL A 171 -22.70 -21.14 3.32
N ALA A 172 -22.05 -20.32 4.17
CA ALA A 172 -20.97 -19.45 3.74
C ALA A 172 -19.76 -20.22 3.21
N LYS A 173 -19.35 -21.28 3.92
CA LYS A 173 -18.21 -22.15 3.50
C LYS A 173 -18.46 -22.84 2.17
N ASP A 174 -19.70 -23.28 1.96
CA ASP A 174 -20.05 -24.08 0.79
C ASP A 174 -20.27 -23.19 -0.45
N PHE A 175 -20.91 -22.04 -0.29
CA PHE A 175 -21.46 -21.27 -1.40
C PHE A 175 -20.91 -19.85 -1.56
N SER A 176 -20.28 -19.23 -0.55
CA SER A 176 -19.82 -17.84 -0.68
C SER A 176 -18.69 -17.69 -1.69
N ASP A 177 -18.78 -16.69 -2.56
CA ASP A 177 -17.72 -16.31 -3.50
C ASP A 177 -16.66 -15.39 -2.89
N ASP A 178 -16.83 -14.98 -1.61
CA ASP A 178 -15.81 -14.17 -0.94
C ASP A 178 -14.64 -15.01 -0.41
N PRO A 179 -13.46 -14.99 -1.05
CA PRO A 179 -12.32 -15.79 -0.63
C PRO A 179 -11.76 -15.37 0.72
N GLY A 180 -12.00 -14.11 1.13
CA GLY A 180 -11.47 -13.55 2.37
C GLY A 180 -12.18 -14.08 3.62
N SER A 181 -13.49 -14.34 3.54
CA SER A 181 -14.29 -14.76 4.69
C SER A 181 -14.90 -16.16 4.55
N ARG A 182 -14.94 -16.74 3.34
CA ARG A 182 -15.53 -18.05 3.07
C ARG A 182 -15.04 -19.13 4.03
N ALA A 183 -13.73 -19.30 4.17
CA ALA A 183 -13.12 -20.30 5.03
C ALA A 183 -13.46 -20.08 6.53
N ALA A 184 -13.64 -18.82 6.93
CA ALA A 184 -14.06 -18.42 8.27
C ALA A 184 -15.60 -18.45 8.47
N GLY A 185 -16.35 -19.10 7.57
CA GLY A 185 -17.82 -19.18 7.64
C GLY A 185 -18.51 -17.83 7.44
N GLY A 186 -17.92 -16.98 6.59
CA GLY A 186 -18.40 -15.64 6.25
C GLY A 186 -18.02 -14.54 7.26
N SER A 187 -17.23 -14.84 8.30
CA SER A 187 -16.87 -13.86 9.34
C SER A 187 -15.85 -12.84 8.84
N LEU A 188 -16.18 -11.57 8.95
CA LEU A 188 -15.28 -10.43 8.71
C LEU A 188 -14.63 -9.90 10.01
N GLY A 189 -14.98 -10.49 11.17
CA GLY A 189 -14.56 -9.97 12.46
C GLY A 189 -15.20 -8.61 12.77
N TYR A 190 -14.48 -7.78 13.56
CA TYR A 190 -14.89 -6.41 13.85
C TYR A 190 -14.41 -5.45 12.75
N ILE A 191 -15.35 -4.74 12.14
CA ILE A 191 -15.08 -3.71 11.12
C ILE A 191 -15.39 -2.32 11.67
N LYS A 192 -14.65 -1.31 11.17
CA LYS A 192 -14.87 0.12 11.43
C LYS A 192 -15.56 0.75 10.21
N ARG A 193 -16.06 1.99 10.37
CA ARG A 193 -16.59 2.79 9.25
C ARG A 193 -15.51 3.04 8.20
N ASN A 194 -15.95 3.13 6.95
CA ASN A 194 -15.12 3.35 5.75
C ASN A 194 -14.17 2.20 5.40
N GLN A 195 -14.38 1.01 5.95
CA GLN A 195 -13.63 -0.20 5.58
C GLN A 195 -14.33 -1.05 4.51
N MET A 196 -15.65 -0.87 4.35
CA MET A 196 -16.47 -1.63 3.40
C MET A 196 -17.11 -0.70 2.37
N VAL A 197 -17.61 -1.27 1.27
CA VAL A 197 -18.38 -0.49 0.29
C VAL A 197 -19.66 0.05 0.94
N LYS A 198 -20.06 1.24 0.51
CA LYS A 198 -21.09 2.07 1.15
C LYS A 198 -22.40 1.35 1.37
N GLU A 199 -22.86 0.61 0.38
CA GLU A 199 -24.14 -0.11 0.42
C GLU A 199 -24.14 -1.20 1.50
N PHE A 200 -23.03 -1.99 1.56
CA PHE A 200 -22.81 -3.01 2.57
C PHE A 200 -22.70 -2.39 3.97
N GLU A 201 -21.84 -1.38 4.12
CA GLU A 201 -21.62 -0.71 5.40
C GLU A 201 -22.91 -0.09 5.95
N THR A 202 -23.64 0.63 5.11
CA THR A 202 -24.93 1.24 5.51
C THR A 202 -25.87 0.19 6.11
N LYS A 203 -26.00 -0.95 5.46
CA LYS A 203 -26.87 -2.03 5.95
C LYS A 203 -26.33 -2.66 7.23
N ALA A 204 -25.02 -2.97 7.28
CA ALA A 204 -24.40 -3.60 8.43
C ALA A 204 -24.52 -2.76 9.72
N TYR A 205 -24.43 -1.42 9.62
CA TYR A 205 -24.57 -0.52 10.77
C TYR A 205 -26.01 -0.22 11.17
N THR A 206 -26.95 -0.31 10.24
CA THR A 206 -28.36 0.09 10.50
C THR A 206 -29.26 -1.06 10.91
N GLN A 207 -28.94 -2.30 10.57
CA GLN A 207 -29.78 -3.43 10.91
C GLN A 207 -29.70 -3.83 12.39
N LYS A 208 -30.72 -4.56 12.85
CA LYS A 208 -30.76 -5.15 14.19
C LYS A 208 -29.73 -6.28 14.30
N LEU A 209 -29.20 -6.47 15.52
CA LEU A 209 -28.29 -7.58 15.80
C LEU A 209 -28.98 -8.94 15.57
N ASN A 210 -28.20 -9.88 15.06
CA ASN A 210 -28.61 -11.27 14.83
C ASN A 210 -29.84 -11.38 13.90
N VAL A 211 -30.00 -10.44 12.98
CA VAL A 211 -31.02 -10.48 11.93
C VAL A 211 -30.35 -10.63 10.58
N LEU A 212 -30.75 -11.65 9.83
CA LEU A 212 -30.28 -11.87 8.46
C LEU A 212 -30.89 -10.80 7.53
N SER A 213 -30.02 -10.13 6.77
CA SER A 213 -30.49 -9.08 5.84
C SER A 213 -31.23 -9.63 4.63
N GLU A 214 -31.99 -8.76 3.96
CA GLU A 214 -32.34 -8.95 2.55
C GLU A 214 -31.05 -8.85 1.69
N PRO A 215 -31.07 -9.39 0.45
CA PRO A 215 -29.96 -9.21 -0.47
C PRO A 215 -29.62 -7.75 -0.72
N ILE A 216 -28.33 -7.44 -0.73
CA ILE A 216 -27.77 -6.10 -0.94
C ILE A 216 -26.90 -6.16 -2.19
N GLU A 217 -27.23 -5.37 -3.20
CA GLU A 217 -26.39 -5.26 -4.39
C GLU A 217 -25.20 -4.31 -4.11
N THR A 218 -24.01 -4.74 -4.49
CA THR A 218 -22.78 -3.96 -4.47
C THR A 218 -22.03 -4.11 -5.79
N THR A 219 -20.87 -3.48 -5.92
CA THR A 219 -20.00 -3.65 -7.09
C THR A 219 -19.41 -5.06 -7.22
N PHE A 220 -19.46 -5.87 -6.14
CA PHE A 220 -18.94 -7.25 -6.13
C PHE A 220 -20.03 -8.29 -6.41
N GLY A 221 -21.29 -7.94 -6.28
CA GLY A 221 -22.42 -8.85 -6.44
C GLY A 221 -23.48 -8.66 -5.36
N TYR A 222 -24.18 -9.72 -5.03
CA TYR A 222 -25.24 -9.74 -4.03
C TYR A 222 -24.75 -10.30 -2.71
N HIS A 223 -25.00 -9.57 -1.62
CA HIS A 223 -24.64 -9.97 -0.28
C HIS A 223 -25.86 -10.20 0.59
N ILE A 224 -25.82 -11.21 1.45
CA ILE A 224 -26.63 -11.28 2.67
C ILE A 224 -25.67 -11.19 3.85
N LEU A 225 -26.05 -10.44 4.87
CA LEU A 225 -25.19 -10.21 6.03
C LEU A 225 -25.97 -10.24 7.34
N GLU A 226 -25.24 -10.48 8.41
CA GLU A 226 -25.74 -10.44 9.78
C GLU A 226 -24.71 -9.73 10.66
N THR A 227 -25.18 -8.69 11.37
CA THR A 227 -24.37 -8.04 12.41
C THR A 227 -24.59 -8.77 13.73
N THR A 228 -23.55 -9.40 14.23
CA THR A 228 -23.62 -10.28 15.40
C THR A 228 -23.30 -9.57 16.71
N ASP A 229 -22.54 -8.48 16.65
CA ASP A 229 -22.16 -7.70 17.83
C ASP A 229 -21.85 -6.23 17.50
N LYS A 230 -21.93 -5.34 18.51
CA LYS A 230 -21.54 -3.93 18.42
C LYS A 230 -20.70 -3.56 19.64
N SER A 231 -19.48 -3.08 19.39
CA SER A 231 -18.54 -2.64 20.43
C SER A 231 -18.03 -1.23 20.11
N GLY A 232 -18.61 -0.22 20.76
CA GLY A 232 -18.37 1.19 20.43
C GLY A 232 -18.68 1.50 18.97
N GLU A 233 -17.70 2.00 18.23
CA GLU A 233 -17.85 2.29 16.79
C GLU A 233 -17.61 1.08 15.88
N LYS A 234 -17.17 -0.06 16.44
CA LYS A 234 -16.93 -1.29 15.68
C LYS A 234 -18.16 -2.18 15.69
N ILE A 235 -18.39 -2.89 14.60
CA ILE A 235 -19.41 -3.92 14.49
C ILE A 235 -18.78 -5.23 14.03
N LYS A 236 -19.27 -6.34 14.59
CA LYS A 236 -18.88 -7.68 14.16
C LYS A 236 -19.89 -8.18 13.14
N VAL A 237 -19.40 -8.54 11.96
CA VAL A 237 -20.27 -8.89 10.82
C VAL A 237 -19.83 -10.22 10.21
N ARG A 238 -20.82 -10.98 9.75
CA ARG A 238 -20.63 -12.11 8.84
C ARG A 238 -21.48 -11.92 7.59
N HIS A 239 -20.99 -12.39 6.45
CA HIS A 239 -21.69 -12.25 5.18
C HIS A 239 -21.50 -13.45 4.25
N ILE A 240 -22.34 -13.53 3.24
CA ILE A 240 -22.23 -14.41 2.09
C ILE A 240 -22.33 -13.53 0.85
N LEU A 241 -21.41 -13.72 -0.08
CA LEU A 241 -21.38 -13.05 -1.38
C LEU A 241 -21.68 -14.05 -2.48
N ILE A 242 -22.56 -13.69 -3.42
CA ILE A 242 -22.71 -14.34 -4.72
C ILE A 242 -22.42 -13.32 -5.80
N SER A 243 -21.36 -13.57 -6.56
CA SER A 243 -20.91 -12.72 -7.66
C SER A 243 -21.57 -13.15 -8.96
N PRO A 244 -22.22 -12.22 -9.71
CA PRO A 244 -22.76 -12.55 -11.02
C PRO A 244 -21.64 -13.02 -11.97
N GLU A 245 -21.86 -14.10 -12.68
CA GLU A 245 -20.89 -14.63 -13.64
C GLU A 245 -20.70 -13.67 -14.82
N ILE A 246 -19.44 -13.44 -15.17
CA ILE A 246 -19.08 -12.64 -16.34
C ILE A 246 -19.00 -13.54 -17.55
N THR A 247 -19.84 -13.27 -18.57
CA THR A 247 -19.90 -14.06 -19.78
C THR A 247 -18.98 -13.48 -20.88
N GLU A 248 -18.65 -14.27 -21.89
CA GLU A 248 -17.91 -13.79 -23.09
C GLU A 248 -18.63 -12.63 -23.79
N LYS A 249 -19.96 -12.59 -23.73
CA LYS A 249 -20.76 -11.48 -24.26
C LYS A 249 -20.48 -10.19 -23.49
N ASP A 250 -20.38 -10.25 -22.18
CA ASP A 250 -20.10 -9.10 -21.33
C ASP A 250 -18.69 -8.57 -21.58
N GLU A 251 -17.72 -9.46 -21.72
CA GLU A 251 -16.35 -9.13 -22.14
C GLU A 251 -16.33 -8.44 -23.51
N SER A 252 -17.06 -8.98 -24.49
CA SER A 252 -17.16 -8.40 -25.82
C SER A 252 -17.76 -7.00 -25.81
N ILE A 253 -18.77 -6.77 -24.97
CA ILE A 253 -19.40 -5.44 -24.80
C ILE A 253 -18.38 -4.45 -24.21
N ALA A 254 -17.68 -4.83 -23.15
CA ALA A 254 -16.68 -3.98 -22.51
C ALA A 254 -15.51 -3.67 -23.46
N TYR A 255 -15.03 -4.68 -24.22
CA TYR A 255 -13.98 -4.50 -25.21
C TYR A 255 -14.40 -3.51 -26.32
N LYS A 256 -15.60 -3.68 -26.88
CA LYS A 256 -16.14 -2.76 -27.92
C LYS A 256 -16.28 -1.33 -27.38
N LYS A 257 -16.73 -1.17 -26.14
CA LYS A 257 -16.79 0.14 -25.45
C LYS A 257 -15.38 0.74 -25.35
N ALA A 258 -14.40 -0.03 -24.88
CA ALA A 258 -13.02 0.43 -24.79
C ALA A 258 -12.45 0.82 -26.16
N MET A 259 -12.68 0.02 -27.22
CA MET A 259 -12.27 0.35 -28.59
C MET A 259 -12.89 1.66 -29.08
N SER A 260 -14.17 1.90 -28.86
CA SER A 260 -14.82 3.15 -29.24
C SER A 260 -14.22 4.37 -28.51
N LEU A 261 -13.85 4.21 -27.24
CA LEU A 261 -13.16 5.26 -26.47
C LEU A 261 -11.74 5.51 -27.02
N ARG A 262 -11.01 4.44 -27.37
CA ARG A 262 -9.71 4.53 -28.02
C ARG A 262 -9.78 5.33 -29.32
N ASP A 263 -10.73 5.01 -30.18
CA ASP A 263 -10.89 5.67 -31.48
C ASP A 263 -11.24 7.17 -31.35
N SER A 264 -11.76 7.55 -30.19
CA SER A 264 -12.04 8.95 -29.80
C SER A 264 -10.86 9.66 -29.12
N SER A 265 -9.80 8.91 -28.79
CA SER A 265 -8.59 9.39 -28.08
C SER A 265 -7.54 9.88 -29.05
N LEU A 266 -7.83 10.98 -29.77
CA LEU A 266 -6.97 11.50 -30.84
C LEU A 266 -5.87 12.45 -30.34
N SER A 267 -5.91 12.88 -29.09
CA SER A 267 -4.91 13.71 -28.43
C SER A 267 -4.92 13.50 -26.93
N LEU A 268 -3.84 13.92 -26.26
CA LEU A 268 -3.72 13.82 -24.80
C LEU A 268 -4.89 14.54 -24.09
N ASP A 269 -5.30 15.70 -24.57
CA ASP A 269 -6.37 16.48 -23.94
C ASP A 269 -7.74 15.78 -24.10
N LEU A 270 -7.99 15.22 -25.28
CA LEU A 270 -9.19 14.40 -25.49
C LEU A 270 -9.18 13.13 -24.65
N PHE A 271 -8.02 12.47 -24.54
CA PHE A 271 -7.87 11.31 -23.67
C PHE A 271 -8.18 11.65 -22.21
N LYS A 272 -7.60 12.75 -21.66
CA LYS A 272 -7.87 13.24 -20.31
C LYS A 272 -9.36 13.53 -20.09
N ALA A 273 -10.00 14.18 -21.07
CA ALA A 273 -11.44 14.46 -21.01
C ALA A 273 -12.28 13.17 -20.98
N LEU A 274 -11.92 12.18 -21.79
CA LEU A 274 -12.56 10.86 -21.78
C LEU A 274 -12.34 10.12 -20.46
N VAL A 275 -11.13 10.19 -19.88
CA VAL A 275 -10.86 9.62 -18.56
C VAL A 275 -11.75 10.25 -17.50
N PHE A 276 -11.83 11.58 -17.48
CA PHE A 276 -12.66 12.30 -16.51
C PHE A 276 -14.14 11.94 -16.61
N ASP A 277 -14.66 11.75 -17.83
CA ASP A 277 -16.06 11.42 -18.06
C ASP A 277 -16.36 9.92 -17.94
N ARG A 278 -15.52 9.05 -18.48
CA ARG A 278 -15.80 7.65 -18.75
C ARG A 278 -15.00 6.62 -17.96
N SER A 279 -13.86 6.99 -17.37
CA SER A 279 -13.07 6.03 -16.60
C SER A 279 -13.83 5.55 -15.37
N GLU A 280 -13.72 4.25 -15.10
CA GLU A 280 -14.30 3.58 -13.93
C GLU A 280 -13.23 3.31 -12.85
N ASP A 281 -12.06 3.94 -12.97
CA ASP A 281 -11.04 4.00 -11.93
C ASP A 281 -11.16 5.30 -11.12
N GLU A 282 -11.78 5.21 -9.96
CA GLU A 282 -12.04 6.37 -9.09
C GLU A 282 -10.76 6.99 -8.50
N GLN A 283 -9.65 6.25 -8.45
CA GLN A 283 -8.39 6.74 -7.87
C GLN A 283 -7.71 7.75 -8.81
N THR A 284 -7.62 7.43 -10.10
CA THR A 284 -6.91 8.27 -11.07
C THR A 284 -7.82 9.13 -11.94
N LYS A 285 -9.13 8.84 -11.96
CA LYS A 285 -10.10 9.56 -12.79
C LYS A 285 -9.99 11.07 -12.65
N LYS A 286 -9.93 11.59 -11.42
CA LYS A 286 -9.89 13.03 -11.12
C LYS A 286 -8.60 13.73 -11.52
N ILE A 287 -7.54 12.96 -11.76
CA ILE A 287 -6.23 13.44 -12.22
C ILE A 287 -5.95 13.08 -13.67
N GLY A 288 -7.02 12.77 -14.44
CA GLY A 288 -6.92 12.45 -15.87
C GLY A 288 -6.18 11.14 -16.14
N GLY A 289 -6.34 10.15 -15.24
CA GLY A 289 -5.76 8.81 -15.36
C GLY A 289 -4.25 8.73 -15.13
N ASP A 290 -3.64 9.74 -14.52
CA ASP A 290 -2.19 9.83 -14.35
C ASP A 290 -1.66 8.72 -13.43
N LEU A 291 -0.82 7.84 -13.97
CA LEU A 291 -0.08 6.82 -13.22
C LEU A 291 1.34 7.29 -12.86
N GLY A 292 1.70 8.51 -13.26
CA GLY A 292 3.03 9.06 -13.06
C GLY A 292 4.08 8.43 -13.98
N TRP A 293 5.34 8.47 -13.53
CA TRP A 293 6.47 7.85 -14.20
C TRP A 293 6.60 6.41 -13.69
N ILE A 294 6.43 5.44 -14.58
CA ILE A 294 6.57 4.01 -14.28
C ILE A 294 7.67 3.40 -15.14
N THR A 295 8.27 2.33 -14.66
CA THR A 295 9.15 1.48 -15.46
C THR A 295 8.33 0.31 -15.99
N PRO A 296 8.57 -0.18 -17.22
CA PRO A 296 7.84 -1.33 -17.75
C PRO A 296 7.86 -2.53 -16.80
N ASP A 297 9.01 -2.81 -16.19
CA ASP A 297 9.20 -3.97 -15.30
C ASP A 297 8.54 -3.81 -13.92
N ASN A 298 8.15 -2.60 -13.53
CA ASN A 298 7.52 -2.30 -12.24
C ASN A 298 6.20 -1.55 -12.42
N SER A 299 5.36 -2.06 -13.30
CA SER A 299 4.00 -1.54 -13.49
C SER A 299 3.08 -2.00 -12.37
N PRO A 300 2.17 -1.15 -11.87
CA PRO A 300 1.15 -1.54 -10.88
C PRO A 300 0.15 -2.58 -11.44
N ILE A 301 0.11 -2.75 -12.76
CA ILE A 301 -0.73 -3.72 -13.47
C ILE A 301 0.21 -4.49 -14.41
N PRO A 302 0.55 -5.75 -14.11
CA PRO A 302 1.54 -6.52 -14.89
C PRO A 302 1.21 -6.62 -16.37
N GLU A 303 -0.07 -6.75 -16.71
CA GLU A 303 -0.54 -6.94 -18.11
C GLU A 303 -0.29 -5.73 -19.00
N ILE A 304 -0.04 -4.55 -18.43
CA ILE A 304 0.25 -3.35 -19.23
C ILE A 304 1.74 -3.20 -19.58
N SER A 305 2.63 -3.93 -18.89
CA SER A 305 4.09 -3.83 -19.09
C SER A 305 4.52 -4.14 -20.53
N GLU A 306 4.00 -5.21 -21.09
CA GLU A 306 4.31 -5.60 -22.49
C GLU A 306 3.82 -4.55 -23.49
N VAL A 307 2.61 -4.02 -23.26
CA VAL A 307 1.99 -3.04 -24.16
C VAL A 307 2.72 -1.71 -24.11
N LEU A 308 3.19 -1.29 -22.93
CA LEU A 308 3.95 -0.04 -22.79
C LEU A 308 5.23 -0.03 -23.64
N SER A 309 5.92 -1.16 -23.73
CA SER A 309 7.15 -1.28 -24.52
C SER A 309 6.94 -1.15 -26.03
N LEU A 310 5.69 -1.28 -26.49
CA LEU A 310 5.30 -1.22 -27.90
C LEU A 310 4.66 0.11 -28.32
N LEU A 311 4.34 0.98 -27.36
CA LEU A 311 3.68 2.26 -27.62
C LEU A 311 4.69 3.35 -28.00
N GLU A 312 4.29 4.20 -28.93
CA GLU A 312 4.98 5.46 -29.22
C GLU A 312 4.42 6.61 -28.39
N VAL A 313 5.26 7.64 -28.16
CA VAL A 313 4.82 8.85 -27.43
C VAL A 313 3.68 9.53 -28.19
N GLY A 314 2.60 9.82 -27.48
CA GLY A 314 1.38 10.38 -28.08
C GLY A 314 0.40 9.34 -28.62
N GLU A 315 0.65 8.06 -28.39
CA GLU A 315 -0.23 6.97 -28.83
C GLU A 315 -1.13 6.45 -27.70
N CYS A 316 -2.36 6.06 -28.08
CA CYS A 316 -3.30 5.32 -27.24
C CYS A 316 -3.28 3.83 -27.59
N SER A 317 -3.08 2.97 -26.60
CA SER A 317 -3.02 1.52 -26.77
C SER A 317 -4.34 0.94 -27.27
N ARG A 318 -4.30 -0.29 -27.77
CA ARG A 318 -5.48 -1.17 -27.81
C ARG A 318 -5.91 -1.51 -26.38
N PRO A 319 -7.20 -1.91 -26.18
CA PRO A 319 -7.65 -2.35 -24.85
C PRO A 319 -6.83 -3.53 -24.32
N VAL A 320 -6.25 -3.35 -23.14
CA VAL A 320 -5.46 -4.36 -22.41
C VAL A 320 -6.34 -4.93 -21.30
N LYS A 321 -6.54 -6.24 -21.30
CA LYS A 321 -7.35 -6.92 -20.27
C LYS A 321 -6.53 -7.14 -18.99
N SER A 322 -7.11 -6.83 -17.87
CA SER A 322 -6.61 -7.19 -16.54
C SER A 322 -7.75 -7.77 -15.69
N SER A 323 -7.46 -8.11 -14.44
CA SER A 323 -8.48 -8.52 -13.46
C SER A 323 -9.51 -7.40 -13.15
N PHE A 324 -9.18 -6.14 -13.43
CA PHE A 324 -10.07 -4.99 -13.19
C PHE A 324 -10.98 -4.67 -14.37
N GLY A 325 -10.67 -5.17 -15.58
CA GLY A 325 -11.37 -4.87 -16.81
C GLY A 325 -10.42 -4.56 -17.98
N TYR A 326 -10.85 -3.72 -18.90
CA TYR A 326 -10.05 -3.27 -20.03
C TYR A 326 -9.44 -1.90 -19.78
N HIS A 327 -8.12 -1.80 -19.93
CA HIS A 327 -7.36 -0.56 -19.81
C HIS A 327 -7.03 -0.02 -21.21
N LEU A 328 -7.21 1.28 -21.40
CA LEU A 328 -6.58 2.05 -22.47
C LEU A 328 -5.41 2.80 -21.84
N LEU A 329 -4.26 2.76 -22.49
CA LEU A 329 -3.04 3.42 -22.02
C LEU A 329 -2.68 4.53 -22.99
N TRP A 330 -2.30 5.68 -22.48
CA TRP A 330 -1.73 6.78 -23.23
C TRP A 330 -0.30 6.99 -22.79
N LEU A 331 0.66 6.86 -23.74
CA LEU A 331 2.05 7.18 -23.46
C LEU A 331 2.28 8.68 -23.65
N GLU A 332 2.43 9.40 -22.54
CA GLU A 332 2.59 10.86 -22.54
C GLU A 332 4.02 11.29 -22.85
N ASP A 333 5.02 10.60 -22.25
CA ASP A 333 6.43 10.91 -22.40
C ASP A 333 7.31 9.70 -22.06
N VAL A 334 8.56 9.70 -22.53
CA VAL A 334 9.57 8.65 -22.26
C VAL A 334 10.88 9.28 -21.84
N ARG A 335 11.41 8.87 -20.72
CA ARG A 335 12.80 9.12 -20.34
C ARG A 335 13.63 7.90 -20.69
N PRO A 336 14.62 8.03 -21.57
CA PRO A 336 15.42 6.89 -21.96
C PRO A 336 16.20 6.36 -20.77
N GLY A 337 16.35 5.04 -20.72
CA GLY A 337 17.26 4.39 -19.79
C GLY A 337 18.69 4.35 -20.31
N GLY A 338 19.59 3.75 -19.56
CA GLY A 338 20.98 3.52 -19.93
C GLY A 338 21.98 4.16 -18.97
N LYS A 339 23.22 4.34 -19.44
CA LYS A 339 24.27 4.92 -18.61
C LYS A 339 23.92 6.32 -18.11
N PRO A 340 24.23 6.63 -16.84
CA PRO A 340 23.98 7.94 -16.28
C PRO A 340 24.55 9.08 -17.16
N SER A 341 23.73 10.10 -17.39
CA SER A 341 24.10 11.29 -18.17
C SER A 341 23.37 12.50 -17.61
N LEU A 342 24.08 13.61 -17.40
CA LEU A 342 23.47 14.85 -16.89
C LEU A 342 22.40 15.41 -17.83
N ASP A 343 22.51 15.15 -19.13
CA ASP A 343 21.56 15.63 -20.12
C ASP A 343 20.22 14.88 -20.07
N LEU A 344 20.28 13.56 -19.84
CA LEU A 344 19.11 12.67 -19.91
C LEU A 344 18.52 12.35 -18.51
N HIS A 345 19.36 12.33 -17.48
CA HIS A 345 19.01 11.78 -16.16
C HIS A 345 19.24 12.81 -15.03
N TRP A 346 19.12 14.11 -15.34
CA TRP A 346 19.37 15.16 -14.35
C TRP A 346 18.63 14.94 -13.03
N THR A 347 17.33 14.68 -13.11
CA THR A 347 16.47 14.52 -11.92
C THR A 347 16.91 13.35 -11.05
N GLU A 348 17.21 12.22 -11.66
CA GLU A 348 17.66 11.01 -10.97
C GLU A 348 19.02 11.22 -10.31
N ILE A 349 19.94 11.85 -11.03
CA ILE A 349 21.30 12.16 -10.52
C ILE A 349 21.21 13.19 -9.39
N GLU A 350 20.37 14.22 -9.52
CA GLU A 350 20.14 15.23 -8.47
C GLU A 350 19.58 14.60 -7.20
N GLU A 351 18.62 13.68 -7.32
CA GLU A 351 18.06 12.96 -6.18
C GLU A 351 19.12 12.09 -5.47
N ILE A 352 19.92 11.34 -6.22
CA ILE A 352 20.99 10.51 -5.68
C ILE A 352 22.06 11.39 -5.02
N ALA A 353 22.47 12.48 -5.69
CA ALA A 353 23.46 13.43 -5.17
C ALA A 353 22.97 14.11 -3.88
N LEU A 354 21.71 14.52 -3.84
CA LEU A 354 21.10 15.09 -2.64
C LEU A 354 21.05 14.10 -1.49
N ASN A 355 20.64 12.86 -1.76
CA ASN A 355 20.59 11.80 -0.74
C ASN A 355 22.00 11.46 -0.24
N HIS A 356 22.99 11.38 -1.12
CA HIS A 356 24.39 11.20 -0.73
C HIS A 356 24.87 12.36 0.16
N LYS A 357 24.59 13.60 -0.21
CA LYS A 357 24.96 14.79 0.58
C LYS A 357 24.29 14.79 1.95
N ARG A 358 23.01 14.40 2.03
CA ARG A 358 22.27 14.25 3.28
C ARG A 358 22.86 13.17 4.19
N MET A 359 23.25 12.05 3.61
CA MET A 359 23.88 10.95 4.33
C MET A 359 25.25 11.37 4.90
N MET A 360 26.08 12.04 4.11
CA MET A 360 27.38 12.54 4.56
C MET A 360 27.22 13.62 5.63
N PHE A 361 26.33 14.60 5.40
CA PHE A 361 26.01 15.63 6.40
C PHE A 361 25.55 15.01 7.73
N PHE A 362 24.65 14.06 7.69
CA PHE A 362 24.15 13.42 8.92
C PHE A 362 25.24 12.64 9.65
N LYS A 363 26.08 11.91 8.91
CA LYS A 363 27.24 11.20 9.47
C LYS A 363 28.20 12.15 10.17
N ASP A 364 28.56 13.25 9.53
CA ASP A 364 29.48 14.24 10.07
C ASP A 364 28.86 14.96 11.28
N TRP A 365 27.57 15.29 11.19
CA TRP A 365 26.80 15.90 12.29
C TRP A 365 26.76 14.98 13.53
N VAL A 366 26.50 13.66 13.34
CA VAL A 366 26.50 12.71 14.46
C VAL A 366 27.89 12.61 15.08
N ALA A 367 28.94 12.58 14.26
CA ALA A 367 30.32 12.53 14.75
C ALA A 367 30.68 13.77 15.60
N GLU A 368 30.24 14.96 15.16
CA GLU A 368 30.40 16.21 15.91
C GLU A 368 29.55 16.20 17.19
N ALA A 369 28.27 15.81 17.09
CA ALA A 369 27.37 15.73 18.24
C ALA A 369 27.87 14.82 19.35
N ARG A 370 28.51 13.69 19.00
CA ARG A 370 29.14 12.79 20.00
C ARG A 370 30.17 13.50 20.89
N THR A 371 30.86 14.51 20.38
CA THR A 371 31.89 15.25 21.13
C THR A 371 31.28 16.10 22.25
N ASN A 372 29.99 16.39 22.20
CA ASN A 372 29.28 17.18 23.20
C ASN A 372 28.88 16.36 24.45
N PHE A 373 29.06 15.06 24.43
CA PHE A 373 28.60 14.18 25.50
C PHE A 373 29.75 13.30 26.05
N TYR A 374 29.70 13.06 27.37
CA TYR A 374 30.50 12.01 27.98
C TYR A 374 29.81 10.66 27.78
N ILE A 375 30.38 9.80 26.96
CA ILE A 375 29.81 8.50 26.63
C ILE A 375 30.48 7.44 27.50
N ASN A 376 29.70 6.78 28.36
CA ASN A 376 30.15 5.64 29.16
C ASN A 376 29.36 4.38 28.73
N ILE A 377 30.06 3.32 28.38
CA ILE A 377 29.50 2.04 27.98
C ILE A 377 29.81 1.05 29.09
N ASN A 378 28.79 0.62 29.82
CA ASN A 378 28.87 -0.34 30.91
C ASN A 378 28.55 -1.77 30.44
#